data_39c6614635ffae8808e9e78f62a40f19
#
_entry.id   39c6614635ffae8808e9e78f62a40f19
#
_cell.length_a   1.000
_cell.length_b   1.000
_cell.length_c   1.000
_cell.angle_alpha   90.00
_cell.angle_beta   90.00
_cell.angle_gamma   90.00
#
_symmetry.space_group_name_H-M   'P 1'
#
loop_
_entity.id
_entity.type
_entity.pdbx_description
1 polymer ?
#
loop_
_entity_poly.entity_id
_entity_poly.type
_entity_poly.pdbx_seq_one_letter_code
_entity_poly.pdbx_strand_id
1 'polypeptide(L)'
;MLRNLTITAVTALAFAASAAFAAGGGEQHIEDYAFSFEGPFGKFDQNQLQRGLKVYTEVCAACHGLRYVPIRTLADEGGPHFTSDQVRAYATNFEVYDADLEDYREAKPTDHFPANDGAGAPDLSLMAKARAGFHGPYGTGISQLINGMGGPEYIASLLTGYTGEEKEEAGVTLYENTAFPGGWIS
;
A
#
# COMPACT_ATOMS: atom_id res chain seq x y z
N MET A 1 19.57 19.36 -46.43
CA MET A 1 19.63 19.30 -44.94
C MET A 1 18.25 19.48 -44.29
N LEU A 2 17.41 20.45 -44.68
CA LEU A 2 16.06 20.63 -44.10
C LEU A 2 15.14 19.40 -44.18
N ARG A 3 15.18 18.65 -45.32
CA ARG A 3 14.31 17.49 -45.56
C ARG A 3 14.58 16.31 -44.60
N ASN A 4 15.80 16.14 -44.15
CA ASN A 4 16.16 15.09 -43.21
C ASN A 4 15.82 15.46 -41.76
N LEU A 5 15.81 16.76 -41.42
CA LEU A 5 15.42 17.27 -40.11
C LEU A 5 13.90 17.07 -39.87
N THR A 6 13.08 17.29 -40.89
CA THR A 6 11.63 17.11 -40.83
C THR A 6 11.23 15.64 -40.63
N ILE A 7 11.92 14.71 -41.30
CA ILE A 7 11.66 13.26 -41.14
C ILE A 7 12.01 12.77 -39.73
N THR A 8 13.12 13.26 -39.18
CA THR A 8 13.55 12.88 -37.80
C THR A 8 12.61 13.43 -36.74
N ALA A 9 12.08 14.64 -36.93
CA ALA A 9 11.10 15.24 -36.01
C ALA A 9 9.75 14.52 -36.04
N VAL A 10 9.28 14.09 -37.18
CA VAL A 10 8.01 13.35 -37.33
C VAL A 10 8.11 11.94 -36.76
N THR A 11 9.26 11.26 -36.91
CA THR A 11 9.47 9.94 -36.32
C THR A 11 9.59 10.02 -34.79
N ALA A 12 10.22 11.05 -34.22
CA ALA A 12 10.31 11.26 -32.80
C ALA A 12 8.93 11.55 -32.15
N LEU A 13 8.07 12.32 -32.86
CA LEU A 13 6.70 12.59 -32.41
C LEU A 13 5.81 11.34 -32.44
N ALA A 14 5.99 10.48 -33.46
CA ALA A 14 5.24 9.24 -33.58
C ALA A 14 5.61 8.22 -32.47
N PHE A 15 6.88 8.17 -32.04
CA PHE A 15 7.31 7.33 -30.92
C PHE A 15 6.81 7.84 -29.57
N ALA A 16 6.68 9.17 -29.38
CA ALA A 16 6.13 9.74 -28.15
C ALA A 16 4.61 9.48 -28.02
N ALA A 17 3.89 9.43 -29.14
CA ALA A 17 2.45 9.14 -29.16
C ALA A 17 2.12 7.67 -28.83
N SER A 18 3.00 6.72 -29.19
CA SER A 18 2.77 5.29 -28.90
C SER A 18 3.00 4.90 -27.45
N ALA A 19 3.74 5.67 -26.66
CA ALA A 19 3.91 5.43 -25.22
C ALA A 19 2.66 5.80 -24.39
N ALA A 20 1.76 6.64 -24.92
CA ALA A 20 0.54 7.06 -24.26
C ALA A 20 -0.61 6.03 -24.34
N PHE A 21 -0.53 5.03 -25.24
CA PHE A 21 -1.55 4.00 -25.40
C PHE A 21 -1.27 2.70 -24.62
N ALA A 22 -0.13 2.57 -23.95
CA ALA A 22 0.21 1.40 -23.15
C ALA A 22 -0.40 1.40 -21.74
N ALA A 23 -1.11 2.46 -21.36
CA ALA A 23 -1.86 2.56 -20.10
C ALA A 23 -3.36 2.29 -20.30
N GLY A 24 -3.69 1.25 -21.07
CA GLY A 24 -5.06 0.76 -21.25
C GLY A 24 -5.50 -0.12 -20.09
N GLY A 25 -5.41 0.38 -18.86
CA GLY A 25 -6.16 -0.14 -17.73
C GLY A 25 -7.54 0.51 -17.72
N GLY A 26 -8.61 -0.26 -17.44
CA GLY A 26 -9.94 0.31 -17.19
C GLY A 26 -9.84 1.46 -16.18
N GLU A 27 -10.77 2.40 -16.28
CA GLU A 27 -10.80 3.57 -15.39
C GLU A 27 -10.89 3.10 -13.93
N GLN A 28 -9.80 3.30 -13.16
CA GLN A 28 -9.78 2.97 -11.75
C GLN A 28 -10.74 3.89 -11.00
N HIS A 29 -11.62 3.30 -10.21
CA HIS A 29 -12.49 4.07 -9.32
C HIS A 29 -11.87 4.10 -7.91
N ILE A 30 -11.27 5.24 -7.57
CA ILE A 30 -10.73 5.49 -6.23
C ILE A 30 -11.65 6.49 -5.53
N GLU A 31 -12.22 6.05 -4.42
CA GLU A 31 -13.07 6.89 -3.58
C GLU A 31 -12.22 7.84 -2.73
N ASP A 32 -12.61 9.11 -2.68
CA ASP A 32 -11.97 10.12 -1.85
C ASP A 32 -12.55 10.04 -0.42
N TYR A 33 -11.87 9.28 0.43
CA TYR A 33 -12.23 9.13 1.83
C TYR A 33 -11.70 10.29 2.66
N ALA A 34 -12.55 10.92 3.46
CA ALA A 34 -12.14 11.97 4.40
C ALA A 34 -11.47 11.35 5.64
N PHE A 35 -10.18 11.09 5.58
CA PHE A 35 -9.44 10.57 6.72
C PHE A 35 -9.04 11.68 7.69
N SER A 36 -9.09 11.40 9.00
CA SER A 36 -8.74 12.35 10.05
C SER A 36 -7.27 12.78 10.04
N PHE A 37 -6.40 12.03 9.39
CA PHE A 37 -4.97 12.28 9.31
C PHE A 37 -4.53 13.04 8.05
N GLU A 38 -5.48 13.50 7.22
CA GLU A 38 -5.18 14.25 6.01
C GLU A 38 -4.73 15.69 6.30
N GLY A 39 -3.96 16.20 5.33
CA GLY A 39 -3.49 17.57 5.35
C GLY A 39 -2.46 17.87 6.44
N PRO A 40 -2.00 19.14 6.52
CA PRO A 40 -0.89 19.53 7.38
C PRO A 40 -1.21 19.52 8.88
N PHE A 41 -2.48 19.46 9.25
CA PHE A 41 -2.97 19.44 10.65
C PHE A 41 -3.71 18.14 11.00
N GLY A 42 -3.72 17.17 10.08
CA GLY A 42 -4.34 15.87 10.29
C GLY A 42 -3.72 15.09 11.44
N LYS A 43 -4.53 14.27 12.11
CA LYS A 43 -4.09 13.42 13.22
C LYS A 43 -4.72 12.04 13.09
N PHE A 44 -3.94 11.02 13.39
CA PHE A 44 -4.46 9.67 13.50
C PHE A 44 -5.39 9.52 14.71
N ASP A 45 -6.56 8.93 14.50
CA ASP A 45 -7.43 8.48 15.60
C ASP A 45 -6.86 7.21 16.20
N GLN A 46 -6.53 7.26 17.50
CA GLN A 46 -5.89 6.14 18.22
C GLN A 46 -6.77 4.88 18.23
N ASN A 47 -8.08 5.03 18.41
CA ASN A 47 -9.00 3.90 18.42
C ASN A 47 -9.10 3.27 17.02
N GLN A 48 -9.03 4.09 15.96
CA GLN A 48 -9.00 3.61 14.59
C GLN A 48 -7.71 2.83 14.32
N LEU A 49 -6.55 3.33 14.78
CA LEU A 49 -5.27 2.61 14.67
C LEU A 49 -5.30 1.27 15.42
N GLN A 50 -5.88 1.22 16.62
CA GLN A 50 -6.01 -0.02 17.38
C GLN A 50 -6.91 -1.04 16.65
N ARG A 51 -8.04 -0.59 16.08
CA ARG A 51 -8.89 -1.46 15.25
C ARG A 51 -8.17 -1.93 13.99
N GLY A 52 -7.44 -1.03 13.33
CA GLY A 52 -6.63 -1.36 12.15
C GLY A 52 -5.52 -2.37 12.46
N LEU A 53 -4.83 -2.19 13.59
CA LEU A 53 -3.82 -3.14 14.06
C LEU A 53 -4.42 -4.52 14.33
N LYS A 54 -5.61 -4.57 14.92
CA LYS A 54 -6.34 -5.83 15.12
C LYS A 54 -6.64 -6.52 13.79
N VAL A 55 -7.17 -5.79 12.81
CA VAL A 55 -7.44 -6.33 11.47
C VAL A 55 -6.15 -6.83 10.82
N TYR A 56 -5.06 -6.04 10.90
CA TYR A 56 -3.77 -6.49 10.40
C TYR A 56 -3.34 -7.81 11.03
N THR A 57 -3.37 -7.90 12.37
CA THR A 57 -2.90 -9.08 13.11
C THR A 57 -3.74 -10.33 12.81
N GLU A 58 -5.06 -10.19 12.75
CA GLU A 58 -5.97 -11.32 12.62
C GLU A 58 -6.19 -11.77 11.16
N VAL A 59 -5.97 -10.88 10.19
CA VAL A 59 -6.29 -11.14 8.79
C VAL A 59 -5.06 -10.97 7.89
N CYS A 60 -4.46 -9.77 7.88
CA CYS A 60 -3.47 -9.41 6.86
C CYS A 60 -2.09 -10.04 7.10
N ALA A 61 -1.70 -10.21 8.38
CA ALA A 61 -0.38 -10.71 8.76
C ALA A 61 -0.10 -12.15 8.30
N ALA A 62 -1.15 -12.91 8.00
CA ALA A 62 -1.00 -14.25 7.43
C ALA A 62 -0.25 -14.25 6.09
N CYS A 63 -0.39 -13.17 5.30
CA CYS A 63 0.22 -13.04 3.97
C CYS A 63 1.15 -11.83 3.84
N HIS A 64 0.93 -10.76 4.60
CA HIS A 64 1.64 -9.49 4.46
C HIS A 64 2.55 -9.21 5.66
N GLY A 65 3.82 -8.96 5.39
CA GLY A 65 4.78 -8.48 6.39
C GLY A 65 4.69 -6.96 6.63
N LEU A 66 5.35 -6.52 7.72
CA LEU A 66 5.61 -5.11 8.06
C LEU A 66 7.08 -4.93 8.47
N ARG A 67 8.01 -5.42 7.64
CA ARG A 67 9.44 -5.55 7.97
C ARG A 67 10.16 -4.25 8.34
N TYR A 68 9.63 -3.11 7.96
CA TYR A 68 10.23 -1.81 8.26
C TYR A 68 9.57 -1.09 9.44
N VAL A 69 8.62 -1.72 10.13
CA VAL A 69 7.93 -1.15 11.28
C VAL A 69 8.47 -1.80 12.56
N PRO A 70 9.17 -1.06 13.44
CA PRO A 70 9.57 -1.58 14.74
C PRO A 70 8.34 -1.78 15.65
N ILE A 71 8.27 -2.89 16.37
CA ILE A 71 7.11 -3.20 17.22
C ILE A 71 6.93 -2.13 18.33
N ARG A 72 8.02 -1.54 18.82
CA ARG A 72 7.97 -0.47 19.85
C ARG A 72 7.16 0.76 19.40
N THR A 73 7.01 1.00 18.09
CA THR A 73 6.27 2.16 17.59
C THR A 73 4.78 2.12 17.93
N LEU A 74 4.26 0.99 18.38
CA LEU A 74 2.90 0.88 18.90
C LEU A 74 2.68 1.72 20.18
N ALA A 75 3.76 2.11 20.90
CA ALA A 75 3.72 2.99 22.06
C ALA A 75 4.02 4.46 21.71
N ASP A 76 4.44 4.76 20.49
CA ASP A 76 4.86 6.12 20.10
C ASP A 76 3.65 7.09 20.09
N GLU A 77 3.93 8.36 20.33
CA GLU A 77 2.94 9.42 20.18
C GLU A 77 2.43 9.47 18.71
N GLY A 78 1.12 9.50 18.55
CA GLY A 78 0.48 9.42 17.24
C GLY A 78 0.27 7.99 16.72
N GLY A 79 0.75 6.98 17.43
CA GLY A 79 0.47 5.57 17.19
C GLY A 79 -0.77 5.07 17.92
N PRO A 80 -0.95 3.74 18.02
CA PRO A 80 -2.05 3.10 18.75
C PRO A 80 -2.07 3.38 20.26
N HIS A 81 -1.01 4.00 20.78
CA HIS A 81 -0.85 4.43 22.17
C HIS A 81 -0.91 3.27 23.18
N PHE A 82 -0.24 2.17 22.86
CA PHE A 82 -0.09 1.06 23.78
C PHE A 82 0.88 1.41 24.90
N THR A 83 0.65 0.86 26.10
CA THR A 83 1.65 0.91 27.17
C THR A 83 2.85 0.02 26.83
N SER A 84 4.00 0.29 27.45
CA SER A 84 5.20 -0.54 27.25
C SER A 84 4.96 -2.03 27.58
N ASP A 85 4.08 -2.32 28.55
CA ASP A 85 3.74 -3.69 28.93
C ASP A 85 2.86 -4.36 27.85
N GLN A 86 1.91 -3.60 27.29
CA GLN A 86 1.10 -4.08 26.17
C GLN A 86 1.95 -4.34 24.93
N VAL A 87 2.91 -3.48 24.62
CA VAL A 87 3.83 -3.69 23.49
C VAL A 87 4.68 -4.93 23.71
N ARG A 88 5.19 -5.16 24.93
CA ARG A 88 5.92 -6.41 25.25
C ARG A 88 5.06 -7.65 25.07
N ALA A 89 3.85 -7.62 25.61
CA ALA A 89 2.91 -8.74 25.47
C ALA A 89 2.49 -8.97 24.01
N TYR A 90 2.33 -7.88 23.23
CA TYR A 90 2.00 -8.00 21.82
C TYR A 90 3.16 -8.57 20.99
N ALA A 91 4.42 -8.20 21.33
CA ALA A 91 5.60 -8.68 20.62
C ALA A 91 5.74 -10.21 20.68
N THR A 92 5.34 -10.84 21.78
CA THR A 92 5.44 -12.31 21.92
C THR A 92 4.53 -13.11 20.98
N ASN A 93 3.62 -12.44 20.24
CA ASN A 93 2.85 -13.10 19.20
C ASN A 93 3.66 -13.40 17.92
N PHE A 94 4.90 -12.90 17.86
CA PHE A 94 5.76 -13.05 16.69
C PHE A 94 7.05 -13.75 17.07
N GLU A 95 7.63 -14.46 16.10
CA GLU A 95 8.96 -15.04 16.19
C GLU A 95 9.90 -14.34 15.23
N VAL A 96 11.13 -14.11 15.65
CA VAL A 96 12.20 -13.52 14.84
C VAL A 96 13.43 -14.41 14.90
N TYR A 97 14.12 -14.54 13.77
CA TYR A 97 15.39 -15.26 13.74
C TYR A 97 16.48 -14.44 14.44
N ASP A 98 17.13 -15.05 15.42
CA ASP A 98 18.23 -14.45 16.15
C ASP A 98 19.55 -15.10 15.67
N ALA A 99 20.40 -14.30 15.03
CA ALA A 99 21.63 -14.79 14.43
C ALA A 99 22.68 -15.21 15.50
N ASP A 100 22.59 -14.68 16.71
CA ASP A 100 23.51 -15.06 17.80
C ASP A 100 23.13 -16.39 18.42
N LEU A 101 21.84 -16.72 18.41
CA LEU A 101 21.30 -17.99 18.89
C LEU A 101 21.25 -19.05 17.78
N GLU A 102 21.38 -18.65 16.52
CA GLU A 102 21.14 -19.46 15.32
C GLU A 102 19.76 -20.15 15.33
N ASP A 103 18.75 -19.51 15.96
CA ASP A 103 17.42 -20.06 16.16
C ASP A 103 16.36 -18.95 16.21
N TYR A 104 15.08 -19.34 16.15
CA TYR A 104 13.96 -18.43 16.34
C TYR A 104 13.68 -18.20 17.82
N ARG A 105 13.37 -16.96 18.16
CA ARG A 105 12.89 -16.57 19.50
C ARG A 105 11.67 -15.66 19.41
N GLU A 106 10.95 -15.54 20.51
CA GLU A 106 9.91 -14.53 20.67
C GLU A 106 10.48 -13.12 20.36
N ALA A 107 9.70 -12.33 19.63
CA ALA A 107 10.09 -10.97 19.33
C ALA A 107 10.01 -10.07 20.58
N LYS A 108 10.86 -9.06 20.60
CA LYS A 108 10.92 -8.01 21.62
C LYS A 108 10.43 -6.69 20.99
N PRO A 109 10.09 -5.67 21.82
CA PRO A 109 9.69 -4.35 21.30
C PRO A 109 10.71 -3.69 20.36
N THR A 110 12.00 -4.02 20.51
CA THR A 110 13.09 -3.52 19.67
C THR A 110 13.16 -4.16 18.28
N ASP A 111 12.54 -5.31 18.12
CA ASP A 111 12.49 -6.00 16.84
C ASP A 111 11.46 -5.34 15.92
N HIS A 112 11.56 -5.66 14.64
CA HIS A 112 10.55 -5.28 13.66
C HIS A 112 9.48 -6.36 13.55
N PHE A 113 8.33 -5.98 13.03
CA PHE A 113 7.36 -6.97 12.58
C PHE A 113 8.00 -7.91 11.56
N PRO A 114 7.62 -9.18 11.53
CA PRO A 114 8.16 -10.12 10.58
C PRO A 114 7.94 -9.70 9.12
N ALA A 115 8.90 -10.07 8.27
CA ALA A 115 8.68 -10.15 6.84
C ALA A 115 7.84 -11.41 6.54
N ASN A 116 6.99 -11.35 5.53
CA ASN A 116 6.30 -12.53 5.02
C ASN A 116 6.59 -12.66 3.52
N ASP A 117 7.68 -13.34 3.21
CA ASP A 117 8.13 -13.52 1.81
C ASP A 117 7.54 -14.80 1.17
N GLY A 118 6.94 -15.68 1.99
CA GLY A 118 6.44 -16.99 1.53
C GLY A 118 5.13 -16.91 0.76
N ALA A 119 4.30 -15.91 1.03
CA ALA A 119 2.98 -15.77 0.40
C ALA A 119 3.00 -15.05 -0.95
N GLY A 120 4.15 -14.48 -1.36
CA GLY A 120 4.23 -13.65 -2.57
C GLY A 120 3.48 -12.31 -2.49
N ALA A 121 2.85 -12.02 -1.35
CA ALA A 121 2.14 -10.78 -1.11
C ALA A 121 3.11 -9.63 -0.78
N PRO A 122 2.81 -8.38 -1.18
CA PRO A 122 3.71 -7.27 -0.91
C PRO A 122 3.75 -6.91 0.58
N ASP A 123 4.92 -6.49 1.08
CA ASP A 123 5.07 -5.92 2.41
C ASP A 123 4.32 -4.60 2.54
N LEU A 124 3.57 -4.40 3.61
CA LEU A 124 2.69 -3.24 3.80
C LEU A 124 3.36 -2.04 4.45
N SER A 125 4.60 -2.15 4.93
CA SER A 125 5.29 -1.08 5.68
C SER A 125 5.26 0.29 4.99
N LEU A 126 5.38 0.32 3.67
CA LEU A 126 5.44 1.54 2.87
C LEU A 126 4.32 1.62 1.83
N MET A 127 3.35 0.71 1.88
CA MET A 127 2.35 0.56 0.82
C MET A 127 1.53 1.83 0.58
N ALA A 128 1.06 2.49 1.64
CA ALA A 128 0.32 3.74 1.53
C ALA A 128 1.14 4.88 0.89
N LYS A 129 2.46 4.84 1.02
CA LYS A 129 3.37 5.80 0.38
C LYS A 129 3.76 5.37 -1.05
N ALA A 130 3.76 4.06 -1.31
CA ALA A 130 4.15 3.49 -2.60
C ALA A 130 2.99 3.45 -3.62
N ARG A 131 1.79 3.84 -3.23
CA ARG A 131 0.60 3.87 -4.09
C ARG A 131 0.08 5.29 -4.21
N ALA A 132 -0.51 5.58 -5.36
CA ALA A 132 -1.22 6.82 -5.63
C ALA A 132 -2.65 6.47 -6.05
N GLY A 133 -3.63 7.01 -5.34
CA GLY A 133 -5.05 6.87 -5.67
C GLY A 133 -5.48 7.90 -6.71
N PHE A 134 -4.93 9.11 -6.60
CA PHE A 134 -5.33 10.21 -7.45
C PHE A 134 -4.28 10.52 -8.51
N HIS A 135 -4.73 10.55 -9.77
CA HIS A 135 -3.93 10.89 -10.95
C HIS A 135 -4.45 12.18 -11.59
N GLY A 136 -3.57 12.89 -12.31
CA GLY A 136 -3.90 14.13 -13.02
C GLY A 136 -3.71 15.38 -12.16
N PRO A 137 -4.35 16.52 -12.55
CA PRO A 137 -4.06 17.83 -11.94
C PRO A 137 -4.38 17.90 -10.44
N TYR A 138 -5.31 17.11 -9.96
CA TYR A 138 -5.67 17.04 -8.53
C TYR A 138 -4.72 16.16 -7.71
N GLY A 139 -4.02 15.22 -8.33
CA GLY A 139 -3.06 14.33 -7.70
C GLY A 139 -1.59 14.76 -7.88
N THR A 140 -1.31 15.98 -8.37
CA THR A 140 0.06 16.44 -8.63
C THR A 140 0.33 17.84 -8.04
N GLY A 141 1.62 18.14 -7.81
CA GLY A 141 2.07 19.45 -7.38
C GLY A 141 1.53 19.85 -5.99
N ILE A 142 1.01 21.08 -5.87
CA ILE A 142 0.52 21.64 -4.59
C ILE A 142 -0.65 20.82 -4.02
N SER A 143 -1.48 20.20 -4.86
CA SER A 143 -2.57 19.35 -4.41
C SER A 143 -2.05 18.14 -3.65
N GLN A 144 -0.97 17.51 -4.10
CA GLN A 144 -0.34 16.40 -3.35
C GLN A 144 0.19 16.83 -1.98
N LEU A 145 0.66 18.07 -1.87
CA LEU A 145 1.17 18.59 -0.59
C LEU A 145 0.05 18.78 0.44
N ILE A 146 -1.16 19.12 -0.02
CA ILE A 146 -2.31 19.42 0.84
C ILE A 146 -3.17 18.17 1.07
N ASN A 147 -3.47 17.43 0.01
CA ASN A 147 -4.42 16.31 0.02
C ASN A 147 -3.73 14.93 -0.03
N GLY A 148 -2.39 14.90 -0.12
CA GLY A 148 -1.64 13.66 -0.27
C GLY A 148 -1.71 13.08 -1.69
N MET A 149 -1.15 11.88 -1.84
CA MET A 149 -1.11 11.14 -3.11
C MET A 149 -2.28 10.17 -3.28
N GLY A 150 -3.20 10.11 -2.33
CA GLY A 150 -4.32 9.17 -2.35
C GLY A 150 -3.91 7.70 -2.13
N GLY A 151 -2.80 7.45 -1.46
CA GLY A 151 -2.35 6.09 -1.17
C GLY A 151 -3.25 5.34 -0.18
N PRO A 152 -3.63 5.94 0.94
CA PRO A 152 -4.62 5.37 1.86
C PRO A 152 -5.98 5.15 1.19
N GLU A 153 -6.44 6.09 0.35
CA GLU A 153 -7.69 6.02 -0.43
C GLU A 153 -7.64 4.86 -1.43
N TYR A 154 -6.50 4.68 -2.09
CA TYR A 154 -6.29 3.51 -2.96
C TYR A 154 -6.43 2.20 -2.19
N ILE A 155 -5.80 2.09 -1.01
CA ILE A 155 -5.87 0.88 -0.19
C ILE A 155 -7.31 0.64 0.28
N ALA A 156 -7.99 1.68 0.77
CA ALA A 156 -9.38 1.58 1.21
C ALA A 156 -10.30 1.17 0.05
N SER A 157 -10.17 1.83 -1.12
CA SER A 157 -10.94 1.51 -2.32
C SER A 157 -10.65 0.08 -2.82
N LEU A 158 -9.39 -0.37 -2.75
CA LEU A 158 -9.03 -1.74 -3.11
C LEU A 158 -9.72 -2.76 -2.21
N LEU A 159 -9.70 -2.53 -0.90
CA LEU A 159 -10.31 -3.47 0.07
C LEU A 159 -11.84 -3.51 0.00
N THR A 160 -12.47 -2.45 -0.47
CA THR A 160 -13.94 -2.33 -0.55
C THR A 160 -14.49 -2.45 -1.97
N GLY A 161 -13.62 -2.44 -2.98
CA GLY A 161 -14.01 -2.37 -4.40
C GLY A 161 -14.31 -3.70 -5.08
N TYR A 162 -14.37 -4.81 -4.35
CA TYR A 162 -14.78 -6.10 -4.91
C TYR A 162 -16.26 -6.11 -5.24
N THR A 163 -16.60 -6.47 -6.49
CA THR A 163 -18.00 -6.50 -6.98
C THR A 163 -18.70 -7.82 -6.72
N GLY A 164 -17.93 -8.86 -6.44
CA GLY A 164 -18.41 -10.25 -6.33
C GLY A 164 -18.40 -11.01 -7.66
N GLU A 165 -18.02 -10.37 -8.75
CA GLU A 165 -17.81 -11.03 -10.04
C GLU A 165 -16.47 -11.76 -10.06
N GLU A 166 -16.46 -12.95 -10.65
CA GLU A 166 -15.27 -13.78 -10.80
C GLU A 166 -15.15 -14.35 -12.21
N LYS A 167 -13.93 -14.60 -12.67
CA LYS A 167 -13.64 -15.31 -13.90
C LYS A 167 -12.44 -16.21 -13.76
N GLU A 168 -12.37 -17.26 -14.57
CA GLU A 168 -11.19 -18.10 -14.68
C GLU A 168 -10.36 -17.71 -15.92
N GLU A 169 -9.07 -17.48 -15.71
CA GLU A 169 -8.15 -17.20 -16.80
C GLU A 169 -6.81 -17.92 -16.54
N ALA A 170 -6.36 -18.70 -17.50
CA ALA A 170 -5.12 -19.50 -17.41
C ALA A 170 -5.02 -20.42 -16.17
N GLY A 171 -6.17 -20.91 -15.63
CA GLY A 171 -6.23 -21.75 -14.45
C GLY A 171 -6.13 -20.99 -13.11
N VAL A 172 -6.28 -19.67 -13.15
CA VAL A 172 -6.34 -18.81 -11.96
C VAL A 172 -7.70 -18.14 -11.90
N THR A 173 -8.31 -18.18 -10.72
CA THR A 173 -9.54 -17.41 -10.47
C THR A 173 -9.18 -15.95 -10.24
N LEU A 174 -9.80 -15.06 -10.99
CA LEU A 174 -9.67 -13.62 -10.88
C LEU A 174 -10.97 -13.03 -10.35
N TYR A 175 -10.84 -12.07 -9.46
CA TYR A 175 -11.95 -11.35 -8.84
C TYR A 175 -12.00 -9.92 -9.37
N GLU A 176 -13.19 -9.46 -9.78
CA GLU A 176 -13.35 -8.09 -10.23
C GLU A 176 -13.22 -7.11 -9.07
N ASN A 177 -12.42 -6.05 -9.30
CA ASN A 177 -12.22 -4.99 -8.33
C ASN A 177 -12.14 -3.63 -9.05
N THR A 178 -12.99 -2.70 -8.64
CA THR A 178 -13.12 -1.39 -9.28
C THR A 178 -11.92 -0.48 -9.09
N ALA A 179 -11.12 -0.69 -8.03
CA ALA A 179 -9.94 0.11 -7.71
C ALA A 179 -8.64 -0.50 -8.25
N PHE A 180 -8.64 -1.79 -8.63
CA PHE A 180 -7.43 -2.45 -9.11
C PHE A 180 -7.14 -2.08 -10.57
N PRO A 181 -5.87 -1.74 -10.93
CA PRO A 181 -5.50 -1.47 -12.32
C PRO A 181 -5.81 -2.67 -13.22
N GLY A 182 -6.67 -2.46 -14.22
CA GLY A 182 -7.14 -3.53 -15.10
C GLY A 182 -8.39 -4.24 -14.62
N GLY A 183 -8.92 -3.91 -13.45
CA GLY A 183 -10.22 -4.37 -12.95
C GLY A 183 -10.25 -5.79 -12.37
N TRP A 184 -9.18 -6.56 -12.45
CA TRP A 184 -9.15 -7.97 -12.03
C TRP A 184 -7.90 -8.29 -11.19
N ILE A 185 -8.08 -8.98 -10.07
CA ILE A 185 -7.03 -9.37 -9.12
C ILE A 185 -7.17 -10.87 -8.77
N SER A 186 -6.04 -11.54 -8.59
CA SER A 186 -5.95 -12.96 -8.15
C SER A 186 -5.68 -13.07 -6.66
#